data_210a08c215c782ed9c0db6c07daff749
#
_entry.id   210a08c215c782ed9c0db6c07daff749
#
_cell.length_a   1.000
_cell.length_b   1.000
_cell.length_c   1.000
_cell.angle_alpha   90.00
_cell.angle_beta   90.00
_cell.angle_gamma   90.00
#
_symmetry.space_group_name_H-M   'P 1'
#
loop_
_entity.id
_entity.type
_entity.pdbx_description
1 polymer ?
#
loop_
_entity_poly.entity_id
_entity_poly.type
_entity_poly.pdbx_seq_one_letter_code
_entity_poly.pdbx_strand_id
1 'polypeptide(L)'
;MDASSSGTKLARRIPSLRPYWLAVPAALSLLSLLTVGYLTSFTPVTVIDGDAVIRMRTRQTTVAGALREAGVALMPEDIVRPALDAMLNPNDSIFVKRALLVQVSVDGEAPRWVRTQRTRGAEVLSDLGYTLSVNDAIRVEGRADDSLLGVPRVNNTNRRSSAPLASLTEAVIHYRRAVPITIQETGGQPQTLKTAARTVGEALLQAGFLVYLADKVSPDLGTPIRPNMRITLERAKPVTVWVDGRALRTRTRQETVAEVLAEMNILLLEQDYTLPTLDSPVLAGSEIRVVRRARDLQVTHDYIPFNTLWEPDPELELDTQVLAQEGVRGVRERRHIVTLEDGLEVKRQLIADFTAQPPQPRIYKYGTKVVVRTLDTPQGPVQYWRKIRMLATSYSASTAGVPRNVPWYGRTRCGLPMRFGIVAVDPRVISLRTNVYVPGYGVGIACDTGGAIVGKRIDLGYDDDNLKLWYRWVDVYLLTPVPSQIRYRLE
;
A
#
# COMPACT_ATOMS: atom_id res chain seq x y z
N MET A 1 117.84 36.27 -95.84
CA MET A 1 118.92 35.46 -96.10
C MET A 1 119.08 34.56 -94.87
N ASP A 2 118.68 33.52 -95.15
CA ASP A 2 119.01 32.29 -94.49
C ASP A 2 118.86 32.08 -93.04
N ALA A 3 117.92 31.28 -92.67
CA ALA A 3 118.17 30.45 -91.65
C ALA A 3 117.33 29.22 -91.33
N SER A 4 117.89 28.27 -91.17
CA SER A 4 117.38 26.97 -90.88
C SER A 4 117.05 26.77 -89.37
N SER A 5 116.03 26.24 -89.06
CA SER A 5 115.62 25.81 -87.69
C SER A 5 115.54 24.31 -87.55
N SER A 6 116.22 23.81 -86.66
CA SER A 6 116.20 22.41 -86.29
C SER A 6 115.08 22.20 -85.16
N GLY A 7 114.16 21.40 -85.50
CA GLY A 7 113.13 21.06 -84.53
C GLY A 7 113.41 19.80 -83.74
N THR A 8 113.44 19.94 -82.43
CA THR A 8 113.69 18.83 -81.53
C THR A 8 112.30 18.27 -81.10
N LYS A 9 112.01 17.04 -81.40
CA LYS A 9 110.78 16.33 -80.93
C LYS A 9 110.97 15.86 -79.48
N LEU A 10 110.28 16.47 -78.53
CA LEU A 10 110.09 15.94 -77.20
C LEU A 10 109.07 14.82 -77.21
N ALA A 11 109.50 13.64 -76.95
CA ALA A 11 108.63 12.49 -76.76
C ALA A 11 108.04 12.56 -75.30
N ARG A 12 106.70 12.81 -75.17
CA ARG A 12 105.94 12.69 -73.94
C ARG A 12 105.87 11.22 -73.55
N ARG A 13 106.53 10.86 -72.45
CA ARG A 13 106.29 9.58 -71.77
C ARG A 13 104.95 9.67 -71.09
N ILE A 14 103.92 8.81 -71.36
CA ILE A 14 102.73 8.56 -70.67
C ILE A 14 103.12 7.73 -69.46
N PRO A 15 102.74 8.18 -68.22
CA PRO A 15 103.00 7.36 -67.04
C PRO A 15 102.07 6.16 -67.06
N SER A 16 102.62 4.97 -66.93
CA SER A 16 101.90 3.72 -66.78
C SER A 16 100.97 3.79 -65.56
N LEU A 17 99.67 3.80 -65.76
CA LEU A 17 98.67 3.64 -64.70
C LEU A 17 98.84 2.25 -64.07
N ARG A 18 99.35 2.25 -62.85
CA ARG A 18 99.43 1.03 -62.03
C ARG A 18 98.02 0.51 -61.80
N PRO A 19 97.77 -0.79 -61.67
CA PRO A 19 96.43 -1.39 -61.68
C PRO A 19 95.69 -1.26 -60.33
N TYR A 20 95.75 -0.06 -59.71
CA TYR A 20 95.03 0.25 -58.47
C TYR A 20 93.53 0.28 -58.68
N TRP A 21 93.02 0.53 -59.89
CA TRP A 21 91.58 0.57 -60.19
C TRP A 21 90.95 -0.80 -60.22
N LEU A 22 91.66 -1.87 -60.29
CA LEU A 22 91.10 -3.24 -60.05
C LEU A 22 91.13 -3.62 -58.57
N ALA A 23 91.92 -3.01 -57.73
CA ALA A 23 91.98 -3.24 -56.30
C ALA A 23 90.78 -2.62 -55.58
N VAL A 24 90.28 -1.48 -56.07
CA VAL A 24 89.11 -0.80 -55.46
C VAL A 24 87.81 -1.60 -55.61
N PRO A 25 87.44 -2.10 -56.81
CA PRO A 25 86.27 -2.93 -56.95
C PRO A 25 86.38 -4.28 -56.24
N ALA A 26 87.62 -4.85 -56.19
CA ALA A 26 87.82 -6.07 -55.41
C ALA A 26 87.65 -5.86 -53.89
N ALA A 27 88.17 -4.73 -53.40
CA ALA A 27 88.02 -4.34 -51.98
C ALA A 27 86.48 -4.05 -51.65
N LEU A 28 85.81 -3.37 -52.57
CA LEU A 28 84.34 -3.10 -52.42
C LEU A 28 83.56 -4.39 -52.48
N SER A 29 83.87 -5.33 -53.40
CA SER A 29 83.28 -6.64 -53.46
C SER A 29 83.48 -7.47 -52.19
N LEU A 30 84.73 -7.45 -51.67
CA LEU A 30 85.09 -8.13 -50.43
C LEU A 30 84.34 -7.48 -49.23
N LEU A 31 84.27 -6.15 -49.18
CA LEU A 31 83.56 -5.41 -48.16
C LEU A 31 82.02 -5.71 -48.27
N SER A 32 81.46 -5.76 -49.48
CA SER A 32 80.06 -6.14 -49.72
C SER A 32 79.85 -7.57 -49.30
N LEU A 33 80.70 -8.51 -49.64
CA LEU A 33 80.55 -9.92 -49.19
C LEU A 33 80.66 -10.05 -47.65
N LEU A 34 81.59 -9.29 -47.05
CA LEU A 34 81.72 -9.26 -45.59
C LEU A 34 80.50 -8.61 -44.90
N THR A 35 79.95 -7.54 -45.51
CA THR A 35 78.73 -6.89 -44.98
C THR A 35 77.52 -7.77 -45.18
N VAL A 36 77.36 -8.42 -46.32
CA VAL A 36 76.31 -9.40 -46.55
C VAL A 36 76.51 -10.59 -45.62
N GLY A 37 77.74 -11.15 -45.52
CA GLY A 37 78.05 -12.22 -44.57
C GLY A 37 77.76 -11.82 -43.12
N TYR A 38 78.12 -10.58 -42.76
CA TYR A 38 77.79 -10.03 -41.44
C TYR A 38 76.29 -9.91 -41.19
N LEU A 39 75.54 -9.36 -42.12
CA LEU A 39 74.08 -9.19 -42.03
C LEU A 39 73.31 -10.54 -42.07
N THR A 40 73.83 -11.52 -42.83
CA THR A 40 73.21 -12.89 -42.92
C THR A 40 73.53 -13.75 -41.73
N SER A 41 74.58 -13.39 -40.94
CA SER A 41 74.94 -14.14 -39.71
C SER A 41 73.98 -13.89 -38.53
N PHE A 42 72.98 -13.00 -38.67
CA PHE A 42 72.00 -12.75 -37.67
C PHE A 42 70.68 -13.48 -37.97
N THR A 43 70.29 -14.32 -37.07
CA THR A 43 68.98 -15.05 -37.15
C THR A 43 67.88 -14.15 -36.62
N PRO A 44 66.91 -13.77 -37.48
CA PRO A 44 65.72 -13.03 -37.02
C PRO A 44 64.86 -13.94 -36.14
N VAL A 45 64.45 -13.48 -34.94
CA VAL A 45 63.60 -14.19 -34.02
C VAL A 45 62.59 -13.22 -33.38
N THR A 46 61.45 -13.74 -32.99
CA THR A 46 60.43 -12.98 -32.26
C THR A 46 60.25 -13.58 -30.88
N VAL A 47 60.50 -12.80 -29.83
CA VAL A 47 60.20 -13.18 -28.46
C VAL A 47 58.85 -12.59 -28.06
N ILE A 48 57.93 -13.46 -27.62
CA ILE A 48 56.61 -13.10 -27.16
C ILE A 48 56.56 -13.40 -25.65
N ASP A 49 56.56 -12.33 -24.84
CA ASP A 49 56.53 -12.42 -23.39
C ASP A 49 55.25 -11.73 -22.84
N GLY A 50 54.19 -12.49 -22.68
CA GLY A 50 52.85 -11.96 -22.41
C GLY A 50 52.36 -11.08 -23.57
N ASP A 51 52.12 -9.79 -23.29
CA ASP A 51 51.67 -8.81 -24.31
C ASP A 51 52.86 -8.14 -25.02
N ALA A 52 54.09 -8.37 -24.55
CA ALA A 52 55.32 -7.79 -25.14
C ALA A 52 55.79 -8.63 -26.29
N VAL A 53 55.96 -8.00 -27.45
CA VAL A 53 56.51 -8.65 -28.65
C VAL A 53 57.85 -7.97 -28.96
N ILE A 54 58.98 -8.72 -28.78
CA ILE A 54 60.33 -8.27 -29.06
C ILE A 54 60.82 -8.91 -30.35
N ARG A 55 60.93 -8.15 -31.42
CA ARG A 55 61.53 -8.61 -32.66
C ARG A 55 62.98 -8.24 -32.70
N MET A 56 63.84 -9.22 -32.79
CA MET A 56 65.33 -8.99 -32.77
C MET A 56 66.01 -9.89 -33.78
N ARG A 57 67.26 -9.53 -34.04
CA ARG A 57 68.20 -10.36 -34.78
C ARG A 57 69.31 -10.75 -33.81
N THR A 58 69.56 -12.03 -33.69
CA THR A 58 70.52 -12.60 -32.72
C THR A 58 71.54 -13.48 -33.41
N ARG A 59 72.75 -13.58 -32.81
CA ARG A 59 73.75 -14.58 -33.15
C ARG A 59 73.71 -15.80 -32.24
N GLN A 60 72.84 -15.79 -31.29
CA GLN A 60 72.72 -16.91 -30.40
C GLN A 60 72.13 -18.11 -31.12
N THR A 61 72.68 -19.26 -30.83
CA THR A 61 72.25 -20.52 -31.48
C THR A 61 71.10 -21.21 -30.70
N THR A 62 70.86 -20.76 -29.45
CA THR A 62 69.83 -21.36 -28.59
C THR A 62 68.76 -20.35 -28.12
N VAL A 63 67.57 -20.83 -27.75
CA VAL A 63 66.49 -20.06 -27.18
C VAL A 63 66.95 -19.35 -25.91
N ALA A 64 67.67 -20.02 -25.02
CA ALA A 64 68.22 -19.42 -23.80
C ALA A 64 69.14 -18.23 -24.08
N GLY A 65 70.02 -18.33 -25.12
CA GLY A 65 70.89 -17.24 -25.57
C GLY A 65 70.13 -16.02 -26.05
N ALA A 66 69.11 -16.24 -26.92
CA ALA A 66 68.24 -15.19 -27.46
C ALA A 66 67.41 -14.48 -26.37
N LEU A 67 66.87 -15.20 -25.42
CA LEU A 67 66.15 -14.60 -24.29
C LEU A 67 67.04 -13.72 -23.42
N ARG A 68 68.27 -14.19 -23.14
CA ARG A 68 69.27 -13.39 -22.39
C ARG A 68 69.63 -12.11 -23.12
N GLU A 69 69.85 -12.20 -24.44
CA GLU A 69 70.17 -11.05 -25.30
C GLU A 69 68.96 -10.09 -25.36
N ALA A 70 67.74 -10.60 -25.41
CA ALA A 70 66.46 -9.83 -25.33
C ALA A 70 66.30 -9.15 -23.96
N GLY A 71 67.06 -9.46 -22.96
CA GLY A 71 66.87 -8.95 -21.59
C GLY A 71 65.72 -9.59 -20.85
N VAL A 72 65.27 -10.75 -21.31
CA VAL A 72 64.12 -11.47 -20.71
C VAL A 72 64.64 -12.37 -19.59
N ALA A 73 64.49 -11.90 -18.35
CA ALA A 73 64.80 -12.71 -17.18
C ALA A 73 63.72 -13.74 -16.94
N LEU A 74 64.09 -14.99 -16.77
CA LEU A 74 63.19 -16.09 -16.46
C LEU A 74 63.25 -16.47 -14.98
N MET A 75 62.13 -16.90 -14.46
CA MET A 75 61.99 -17.57 -13.17
C MET A 75 61.84 -19.08 -13.36
N PRO A 76 62.22 -19.91 -12.37
CA PRO A 76 62.18 -21.37 -12.50
C PRO A 76 60.82 -21.97 -12.94
N GLU A 77 59.74 -21.28 -12.56
CA GLU A 77 58.39 -21.75 -12.84
C GLU A 77 57.85 -21.23 -14.19
N ASP A 78 58.61 -20.37 -14.91
CA ASP A 78 58.20 -19.90 -16.24
C ASP A 78 58.36 -21.00 -17.30
N ILE A 79 57.46 -21.07 -18.24
CA ILE A 79 57.50 -22.08 -19.34
C ILE A 79 57.90 -21.34 -20.62
N VAL A 80 58.93 -21.86 -21.26
CA VAL A 80 59.38 -21.33 -22.54
C VAL A 80 59.16 -22.40 -23.64
N ARG A 81 58.68 -21.93 -24.77
CA ARG A 81 58.50 -22.76 -25.98
C ARG A 81 59.07 -22.02 -27.20
N PRO A 82 59.95 -22.63 -28.00
CA PRO A 82 60.58 -23.96 -27.79
C PRO A 82 61.42 -24.02 -26.51
N ALA A 83 61.92 -25.19 -26.14
CA ALA A 83 62.74 -25.41 -24.92
C ALA A 83 64.01 -24.53 -24.95
N LEU A 84 64.57 -24.22 -23.77
CA LEU A 84 65.70 -23.31 -23.62
C LEU A 84 66.97 -23.75 -24.38
N ASP A 85 67.18 -25.04 -24.51
CA ASP A 85 68.27 -25.69 -25.22
C ASP A 85 68.02 -25.88 -26.71
N ALA A 86 66.81 -25.62 -27.20
CA ALA A 86 66.44 -25.75 -28.60
C ALA A 86 67.27 -24.79 -29.48
N MET A 87 67.70 -25.33 -30.64
CA MET A 87 68.36 -24.54 -31.70
C MET A 87 67.35 -23.56 -32.35
N LEU A 88 67.82 -22.35 -32.61
CA LEU A 88 67.08 -21.32 -33.27
C LEU A 88 67.13 -21.41 -34.79
N ASN A 89 65.96 -21.37 -35.38
CA ASN A 89 65.86 -21.21 -36.85
C ASN A 89 65.43 -19.77 -37.21
N PRO A 90 65.74 -19.30 -38.43
CA PRO A 90 65.24 -18.03 -38.88
C PRO A 90 63.70 -17.91 -38.79
N ASN A 91 63.23 -16.79 -38.21
CA ASN A 91 61.84 -16.43 -37.95
C ASN A 91 61.16 -17.26 -36.87
N ASP A 92 61.89 -17.98 -36.03
CA ASP A 92 61.30 -18.66 -34.89
C ASP A 92 60.62 -17.68 -33.94
N SER A 93 59.50 -18.11 -33.37
CA SER A 93 58.76 -17.41 -32.31
C SER A 93 59.00 -18.10 -30.97
N ILE A 94 59.58 -17.37 -30.04
CA ILE A 94 59.82 -17.85 -28.67
C ILE A 94 58.70 -17.32 -27.78
N PHE A 95 57.92 -18.23 -27.25
CA PHE A 95 56.82 -17.91 -26.34
C PHE A 95 57.26 -18.12 -24.90
N VAL A 96 57.16 -17.03 -24.09
CA VAL A 96 57.40 -17.10 -22.65
C VAL A 96 56.07 -17.02 -21.94
N LYS A 97 55.63 -18.14 -21.33
CA LYS A 97 54.46 -18.19 -20.47
C LYS A 97 54.90 -17.99 -19.03
N ARG A 98 54.63 -16.80 -18.52
CA ARG A 98 55.00 -16.43 -17.13
C ARG A 98 54.18 -17.24 -16.13
N ALA A 99 54.74 -17.64 -15.03
CA ALA A 99 54.03 -18.17 -13.89
C ALA A 99 53.18 -17.10 -13.21
N LEU A 100 52.01 -17.48 -12.72
CA LEU A 100 51.21 -16.63 -11.85
C LEU A 100 51.93 -16.44 -10.52
N LEU A 101 51.87 -15.20 -10.00
CA LEU A 101 52.31 -14.90 -8.64
C LEU A 101 51.04 -14.79 -7.78
N VAL A 102 50.86 -15.68 -6.83
CA VAL A 102 49.69 -15.74 -5.95
C VAL A 102 50.09 -15.78 -4.50
N GLN A 103 49.23 -15.29 -3.64
CA GLN A 103 49.38 -15.47 -2.18
C GLN A 103 48.56 -16.64 -1.73
N VAL A 104 49.06 -17.44 -0.78
CA VAL A 104 48.36 -18.56 -0.18
C VAL A 104 48.32 -18.36 1.33
N SER A 105 47.12 -18.24 1.89
CA SER A 105 46.83 -18.20 3.33
C SER A 105 46.17 -19.50 3.75
N VAL A 106 46.70 -20.17 4.74
CA VAL A 106 46.17 -21.44 5.28
C VAL A 106 45.66 -21.21 6.69
N ASP A 107 44.41 -21.60 6.99
CA ASP A 107 43.75 -21.50 8.29
C ASP A 107 43.82 -20.11 8.94
N GLY A 108 43.98 -19.08 8.11
CA GLY A 108 44.08 -17.69 8.57
C GLY A 108 45.47 -17.24 8.95
N GLU A 109 46.51 -18.07 8.70
CA GLU A 109 47.92 -17.66 8.84
C GLU A 109 48.29 -16.59 7.83
N ALA A 110 49.45 -15.91 8.09
CA ALA A 110 49.96 -14.87 7.21
C ALA A 110 50.20 -15.43 5.79
N PRO A 111 49.75 -14.72 4.74
CA PRO A 111 49.86 -15.19 3.37
C PRO A 111 51.33 -15.33 2.94
N ARG A 112 51.65 -16.40 2.22
CA ARG A 112 52.96 -16.61 1.59
C ARG A 112 52.86 -16.52 0.09
N TRP A 113 53.90 -16.01 -0.55
CA TRP A 113 54.01 -15.91 -2.00
C TRP A 113 54.34 -17.26 -2.63
N VAL A 114 53.62 -17.58 -3.70
CA VAL A 114 53.85 -18.79 -4.48
C VAL A 114 53.76 -18.45 -5.97
N ARG A 115 54.69 -19.01 -6.76
CA ARG A 115 54.64 -18.95 -8.21
C ARG A 115 54.10 -20.27 -8.76
N THR A 116 53.20 -20.17 -9.73
CA THR A 116 52.53 -21.36 -10.24
C THR A 116 52.07 -21.22 -11.70
N GLN A 117 52.02 -22.31 -12.42
CA GLN A 117 51.36 -22.41 -13.73
C GLN A 117 49.92 -22.93 -13.63
N ARG A 118 49.49 -23.33 -12.44
CA ARG A 118 48.15 -23.88 -12.19
C ARG A 118 47.08 -22.80 -12.38
N THR A 119 45.88 -23.25 -12.72
CA THR A 119 44.76 -22.36 -12.99
C THR A 119 43.65 -22.50 -11.93
N ARG A 120 43.84 -23.37 -10.94
CA ARG A 120 42.92 -23.59 -9.82
C ARG A 120 43.64 -23.56 -8.49
N GLY A 121 43.01 -23.01 -7.48
CA GLY A 121 43.57 -22.92 -6.13
C GLY A 121 43.84 -24.29 -5.52
N ALA A 122 42.97 -25.26 -5.74
CA ALA A 122 43.10 -26.64 -5.29
C ALA A 122 44.39 -27.29 -5.85
N GLU A 123 44.73 -27.07 -7.14
CA GLU A 123 45.93 -27.63 -7.75
C GLU A 123 47.19 -26.98 -7.15
N VAL A 124 47.14 -25.67 -6.86
CA VAL A 124 48.25 -24.97 -6.19
C VAL A 124 48.53 -25.55 -4.81
N LEU A 125 47.46 -25.78 -4.03
CA LEU A 125 47.54 -26.35 -2.69
C LEU A 125 48.06 -27.77 -2.73
N SER A 126 47.64 -28.59 -3.70
CA SER A 126 48.16 -29.96 -3.90
C SER A 126 49.66 -29.95 -4.24
N ASP A 127 50.11 -29.07 -5.12
CA ASP A 127 51.54 -28.92 -5.44
C ASP A 127 52.39 -28.49 -4.21
N LEU A 128 51.75 -27.78 -3.27
CA LEU A 128 52.36 -27.41 -1.99
C LEU A 128 52.33 -28.53 -0.93
N GLY A 129 51.80 -29.70 -1.26
CA GLY A 129 51.73 -30.87 -0.39
C GLY A 129 50.54 -30.96 0.57
N TYR A 130 49.49 -30.10 0.39
CA TYR A 130 48.27 -30.20 1.18
C TYR A 130 47.39 -31.33 0.68
N THR A 131 46.93 -32.17 1.60
CA THR A 131 45.87 -33.16 1.32
C THR A 131 44.53 -32.51 1.50
N LEU A 132 43.80 -32.37 0.41
CA LEU A 132 42.47 -31.70 0.40
C LEU A 132 41.37 -32.66 0.74
N SER A 133 40.44 -32.21 1.60
CA SER A 133 39.20 -32.90 1.94
C SER A 133 38.01 -32.24 1.26
N VAL A 134 36.96 -32.99 1.02
CA VAL A 134 35.71 -32.52 0.41
C VAL A 134 35.05 -31.39 1.21
N ASN A 135 35.25 -31.37 2.52
CA ASN A 135 34.67 -30.36 3.41
C ASN A 135 35.57 -29.12 3.63
N ASP A 136 36.77 -29.12 3.04
CA ASP A 136 37.67 -27.97 3.13
C ASP A 136 37.16 -26.82 2.28
N ALA A 137 37.45 -25.59 2.71
CA ALA A 137 37.13 -24.39 1.94
C ALA A 137 38.35 -23.85 1.23
N ILE A 138 38.22 -23.71 -0.09
CA ILE A 138 39.21 -23.06 -0.94
C ILE A 138 38.51 -21.87 -1.61
N ARG A 139 39.00 -20.68 -1.37
CA ARG A 139 38.51 -19.44 -2.00
C ARG A 139 39.63 -18.62 -2.60
N VAL A 140 39.38 -18.07 -3.77
CA VAL A 140 40.26 -17.03 -4.36
C VAL A 140 39.55 -15.69 -4.13
N GLU A 141 40.31 -14.73 -3.57
CA GLU A 141 39.76 -13.43 -3.22
C GLU A 141 39.13 -12.73 -4.47
N GLY A 142 37.94 -12.15 -4.30
CA GLY A 142 37.22 -11.51 -5.39
C GLY A 142 36.60 -12.46 -6.42
N ARG A 143 36.55 -13.79 -6.18
CA ARG A 143 36.01 -14.81 -7.08
C ARG A 143 34.97 -15.69 -6.40
N ALA A 144 34.06 -16.22 -7.20
CA ALA A 144 33.02 -17.11 -6.70
C ALA A 144 33.54 -18.55 -6.49
N ASP A 145 34.63 -18.92 -7.17
CA ASP A 145 35.23 -20.26 -7.16
C ASP A 145 36.72 -20.22 -6.87
N ASP A 146 37.44 -21.33 -6.99
CA ASP A 146 38.90 -21.45 -6.84
C ASP A 146 39.67 -21.17 -8.13
N SER A 147 39.06 -20.57 -9.14
CA SER A 147 39.66 -20.28 -10.44
C SER A 147 40.67 -19.13 -10.38
N LEU A 148 41.86 -19.34 -10.98
CA LEU A 148 42.90 -18.36 -11.20
C LEU A 148 42.90 -17.84 -12.64
N LEU A 149 41.92 -18.19 -13.47
CA LEU A 149 41.79 -17.70 -14.83
C LEU A 149 41.62 -16.19 -14.87
N GLY A 150 42.40 -15.49 -15.74
CA GLY A 150 42.37 -14.04 -15.85
C GLY A 150 43.14 -13.30 -14.75
N VAL A 151 43.86 -13.97 -13.86
CA VAL A 151 44.88 -13.34 -13.00
C VAL A 151 46.03 -12.83 -13.89
N PRO A 152 46.43 -11.56 -13.80
CA PRO A 152 47.52 -11.04 -14.62
C PRO A 152 48.81 -11.79 -14.37
N ARG A 153 49.52 -12.15 -15.47
CA ARG A 153 50.84 -12.78 -15.41
C ARG A 153 51.89 -11.65 -15.36
N VAL A 154 52.66 -11.58 -14.28
CA VAL A 154 53.59 -10.50 -14.05
C VAL A 154 54.81 -10.64 -14.97
N ASN A 155 55.02 -9.66 -15.83
CA ASN A 155 56.17 -9.55 -16.71
C ASN A 155 57.33 -8.85 -15.96
N ASN A 156 58.49 -9.51 -15.84
CA ASN A 156 59.62 -9.00 -15.08
C ASN A 156 60.32 -7.79 -15.77
N THR A 157 59.96 -7.47 -17.01
CA THR A 157 60.53 -6.36 -17.78
C THR A 157 60.08 -4.96 -17.32
N ASN A 158 59.02 -4.85 -16.52
CA ASN A 158 58.48 -3.59 -16.02
C ASN A 158 59.08 -3.12 -14.70
N ARG A 159 60.25 -3.62 -14.29
CA ARG A 159 60.92 -3.23 -13.05
C ARG A 159 61.47 -1.79 -13.03
N ARG A 160 61.19 -0.97 -14.03
CA ARG A 160 61.52 0.48 -14.02
C ARG A 160 60.40 1.35 -13.45
N SER A 161 59.26 0.79 -13.10
CA SER A 161 58.22 1.50 -12.37
C SER A 161 58.41 1.28 -10.88
N SER A 162 58.70 2.35 -10.17
CA SER A 162 58.82 2.41 -8.70
C SER A 162 57.43 2.27 -7.99
N ALA A 163 56.48 1.59 -8.59
CA ALA A 163 55.23 1.28 -7.94
C ALA A 163 55.48 0.20 -6.87
N PRO A 164 54.97 0.40 -5.62
CA PRO A 164 55.11 -0.61 -4.57
C PRO A 164 54.44 -1.92 -5.01
N LEU A 165 55.03 -3.05 -4.58
CA LEU A 165 54.51 -4.43 -4.86
C LEU A 165 53.02 -4.60 -4.59
N ALA A 166 52.40 -3.76 -3.81
CA ALA A 166 51.00 -3.73 -3.44
C ALA A 166 49.98 -3.35 -4.54
N SER A 167 50.46 -2.89 -5.71
CA SER A 167 49.57 -2.49 -6.83
C SER A 167 49.36 -3.57 -7.90
N LEU A 168 50.01 -4.73 -7.75
CA LEU A 168 49.77 -5.88 -8.59
C LEU A 168 48.55 -6.60 -8.04
N THR A 169 47.49 -6.75 -8.85
CA THR A 169 46.26 -7.45 -8.49
C THR A 169 46.54 -8.96 -8.23
N GLU A 170 46.92 -9.23 -7.02
CA GLU A 170 47.42 -10.52 -6.58
C GLU A 170 46.23 -11.36 -6.14
N ALA A 171 46.07 -12.53 -6.74
CA ALA A 171 45.06 -13.46 -6.27
C ALA A 171 45.52 -14.05 -4.94
N VAL A 172 44.69 -13.86 -3.90
CA VAL A 172 44.91 -14.51 -2.61
C VAL A 172 44.06 -15.78 -2.55
N ILE A 173 44.74 -16.92 -2.38
CA ILE A 173 44.09 -18.21 -2.17
C ILE A 173 43.92 -18.41 -0.67
N HIS A 174 42.72 -18.42 -0.18
CA HIS A 174 42.39 -18.78 1.21
C HIS A 174 42.01 -20.24 1.29
N TYR A 175 42.82 -21.02 1.99
CA TYR A 175 42.56 -22.43 2.29
C TYR A 175 42.25 -22.58 3.76
N ARG A 176 41.13 -23.19 4.06
CA ARG A 176 40.72 -23.54 5.44
C ARG A 176 40.38 -25.00 5.55
N ARG A 177 41.05 -25.71 6.46
CA ARG A 177 40.79 -27.13 6.74
C ARG A 177 39.49 -27.31 7.53
N ALA A 178 38.71 -28.26 7.14
CA ALA A 178 37.48 -28.60 7.88
C ALA A 178 37.81 -29.27 9.22
N VAL A 179 37.18 -28.77 10.26
CA VAL A 179 37.29 -29.32 11.62
C VAL A 179 35.98 -29.96 12.07
N PRO A 180 36.04 -31.00 12.90
CA PRO A 180 34.83 -31.62 13.46
C PRO A 180 34.17 -30.67 14.46
N ILE A 181 32.84 -30.53 14.37
CA ILE A 181 31.98 -29.81 15.33
C ILE A 181 30.75 -30.65 15.62
N THR A 182 30.09 -30.40 16.75
CA THR A 182 28.80 -31.01 17.11
C THR A 182 27.74 -29.92 17.27
N ILE A 183 26.62 -30.04 16.54
CA ILE A 183 25.47 -29.19 16.67
C ILE A 183 24.38 -29.92 17.42
N GLN A 184 23.84 -29.32 18.48
CA GLN A 184 22.78 -29.84 19.33
C GLN A 184 21.60 -28.88 19.31
N GLU A 185 20.51 -29.25 18.64
CA GLU A 185 19.24 -28.53 18.72
C GLU A 185 18.44 -29.01 19.95
N THR A 186 17.71 -28.09 20.62
CA THR A 186 16.87 -28.47 21.78
C THR A 186 15.84 -29.52 21.38
N GLY A 187 15.86 -30.65 22.08
CA GLY A 187 14.98 -31.79 21.80
C GLY A 187 15.40 -32.64 20.60
N GLY A 188 16.45 -32.24 19.85
CA GLY A 188 17.02 -33.02 18.72
C GLY A 188 18.22 -33.91 19.14
N GLN A 189 18.62 -34.80 18.24
CA GLN A 189 19.84 -35.60 18.42
C GLN A 189 21.07 -34.75 18.03
N PRO A 190 22.22 -34.89 18.74
CA PRO A 190 23.45 -34.23 18.38
C PRO A 190 23.92 -34.66 16.97
N GLN A 191 24.24 -33.71 16.14
CA GLN A 191 24.79 -33.90 14.80
C GLN A 191 26.28 -33.53 14.78
N THR A 192 27.15 -34.50 14.46
CA THR A 192 28.59 -34.24 14.29
C THR A 192 28.90 -34.13 12.79
N LEU A 193 29.53 -33.05 12.39
CA LEU A 193 29.93 -32.80 11.00
C LEU A 193 31.31 -32.12 10.95
N LYS A 194 31.94 -32.16 9.77
CA LYS A 194 33.16 -31.41 9.50
C LYS A 194 32.84 -30.16 8.73
N THR A 195 33.33 -29.01 9.16
CA THR A 195 33.12 -27.73 8.52
C THR A 195 34.37 -26.85 8.46
N ALA A 196 34.56 -26.13 7.36
CA ALA A 196 35.56 -25.09 7.21
C ALA A 196 34.98 -23.70 7.43
N ALA A 197 33.80 -23.57 8.03
CA ALA A 197 33.19 -22.29 8.37
C ALA A 197 34.11 -21.45 9.29
N ARG A 198 34.00 -20.15 9.19
CA ARG A 198 34.79 -19.23 10.04
C ARG A 198 34.15 -19.04 11.39
N THR A 199 32.84 -18.99 11.41
CA THR A 199 32.04 -18.68 12.60
C THR A 199 30.95 -19.71 12.84
N VAL A 200 30.40 -19.70 14.04
CA VAL A 200 29.24 -20.53 14.44
C VAL A 200 28.06 -20.30 13.49
N GLY A 201 27.78 -19.03 13.11
CA GLY A 201 26.68 -18.71 12.21
C GLY A 201 26.89 -19.30 10.80
N GLU A 202 28.12 -19.21 10.25
CA GLU A 202 28.42 -19.86 8.96
C GLU A 202 28.30 -21.39 9.05
N ALA A 203 28.71 -21.99 10.15
CA ALA A 203 28.64 -23.43 10.34
C ALA A 203 27.19 -23.92 10.41
N LEU A 204 26.33 -23.21 11.14
CA LEU A 204 24.92 -23.52 11.23
C LEU A 204 24.23 -23.39 9.86
N LEU A 205 24.53 -22.31 9.11
CA LEU A 205 23.99 -22.11 7.77
C LEU A 205 24.41 -23.21 6.79
N GLN A 206 25.71 -23.59 6.79
CA GLN A 206 26.24 -24.69 5.98
C GLN A 206 25.60 -26.04 6.32
N ALA A 207 25.28 -26.26 7.60
CA ALA A 207 24.59 -27.45 8.08
C ALA A 207 23.08 -27.43 7.82
N GLY A 208 22.54 -26.36 7.18
CA GLY A 208 21.13 -26.23 6.86
C GLY A 208 20.25 -25.70 7.99
N PHE A 209 20.82 -25.24 9.09
CA PHE A 209 20.08 -24.68 10.21
C PHE A 209 19.77 -23.19 9.93
N LEU A 210 18.50 -22.89 9.70
CA LEU A 210 18.01 -21.51 9.72
C LEU A 210 17.90 -21.06 11.18
N VAL A 211 18.54 -19.96 11.53
CA VAL A 211 18.50 -19.36 12.86
C VAL A 211 17.62 -18.13 12.81
N TYR A 212 16.61 -18.07 13.68
CA TYR A 212 15.73 -16.92 13.83
C TYR A 212 16.25 -15.98 14.92
N LEU A 213 15.86 -14.71 14.87
CA LEU A 213 16.33 -13.68 15.81
C LEU A 213 16.06 -14.03 17.28
N ALA A 214 14.96 -14.69 17.55
CA ALA A 214 14.56 -15.10 18.91
C ALA A 214 15.18 -16.43 19.35
N ASP A 215 15.84 -17.19 18.45
CA ASP A 215 16.56 -18.39 18.84
C ASP A 215 17.79 -18.00 19.67
N LYS A 216 18.22 -18.88 20.56
CA LYS A 216 19.46 -18.70 21.31
C LYS A 216 20.49 -19.70 20.82
N VAL A 217 21.63 -19.18 20.42
CA VAL A 217 22.77 -19.97 19.96
C VAL A 217 23.92 -19.82 20.95
N SER A 218 24.51 -20.91 21.36
CA SER A 218 25.69 -20.88 22.22
C SER A 218 26.75 -21.85 21.68
N PRO A 219 27.98 -21.39 21.48
CA PRO A 219 28.47 -19.99 21.57
C PRO A 219 27.82 -19.07 20.52
N ASP A 220 28.01 -17.75 20.69
CA ASP A 220 27.40 -16.73 19.81
C ASP A 220 27.77 -16.94 18.34
N LEU A 221 26.86 -16.50 17.42
CA LEU A 221 27.00 -16.67 15.97
C LEU A 221 28.33 -16.15 15.40
N GLY A 222 28.91 -15.12 15.99
CA GLY A 222 30.18 -14.51 15.59
C GLY A 222 31.41 -15.28 16.12
N THR A 223 31.24 -16.26 17.00
CA THR A 223 32.36 -16.97 17.61
C THR A 223 33.12 -17.79 16.56
N PRO A 224 34.48 -17.67 16.50
CA PRO A 224 35.29 -18.48 15.59
C PRO A 224 35.19 -19.99 15.89
N ILE A 225 35.05 -20.76 14.83
CA ILE A 225 35.00 -22.23 14.93
C ILE A 225 36.34 -22.78 15.41
N ARG A 226 36.27 -23.74 16.32
CA ARG A 226 37.40 -24.53 16.85
C ARG A 226 37.12 -26.04 16.72
N PRO A 227 38.16 -26.86 16.61
CA PRO A 227 37.99 -28.32 16.59
C PRO A 227 37.20 -28.82 17.81
N ASN A 228 36.28 -29.76 17.57
CA ASN A 228 35.41 -30.38 18.59
C ASN A 228 34.49 -29.39 19.33
N MET A 229 34.24 -28.23 18.75
CA MET A 229 33.29 -27.26 19.33
C MET A 229 31.89 -27.87 19.37
N ARG A 230 31.21 -27.69 20.52
CA ARG A 230 29.78 -27.99 20.66
C ARG A 230 28.97 -26.68 20.50
N ILE A 231 28.01 -26.69 19.59
CA ILE A 231 27.09 -25.60 19.33
C ILE A 231 25.71 -26.05 19.78
N THR A 232 25.06 -25.29 20.67
CA THR A 232 23.68 -25.54 21.11
C THR A 232 22.76 -24.50 20.47
N LEU A 233 21.61 -24.94 19.95
CA LEU A 233 20.59 -24.15 19.33
C LEU A 233 19.27 -24.35 20.05
N GLU A 234 18.87 -23.39 20.87
CA GLU A 234 17.57 -23.33 21.54
C GLU A 234 16.56 -22.62 20.63
N ARG A 235 15.56 -23.36 20.17
CA ARG A 235 14.55 -22.82 19.27
C ARG A 235 13.52 -21.98 19.99
N ALA A 236 13.22 -20.80 19.44
CA ALA A 236 12.07 -20.04 19.83
C ALA A 236 10.80 -20.60 19.17
N LYS A 237 9.73 -20.70 19.97
CA LYS A 237 8.40 -21.16 19.55
C LYS A 237 7.71 -20.11 18.68
N PRO A 238 7.21 -20.45 17.48
CA PRO A 238 6.38 -19.52 16.72
C PRO A 238 5.05 -19.31 17.43
N VAL A 239 4.61 -18.05 17.56
CA VAL A 239 3.33 -17.66 18.16
C VAL A 239 2.67 -16.56 17.35
N THR A 240 1.34 -16.48 17.43
CA THR A 240 0.55 -15.40 16.85
C THR A 240 -0.20 -14.68 17.97
N VAL A 241 0.00 -13.38 18.10
CA VAL A 241 -0.73 -12.54 19.05
C VAL A 241 -1.70 -11.64 18.28
N TRP A 242 -2.99 -11.78 18.56
CA TRP A 242 -4.05 -10.95 18.05
C TRP A 242 -4.32 -9.83 19.05
N VAL A 243 -4.07 -8.60 18.66
CA VAL A 243 -4.26 -7.42 19.50
C VAL A 243 -4.66 -6.22 18.64
N ASP A 244 -5.63 -5.44 19.09
CA ASP A 244 -6.09 -4.19 18.44
C ASP A 244 -6.43 -4.40 16.94
N GLY A 245 -7.06 -5.54 16.61
CA GLY A 245 -7.47 -5.93 15.26
C GLY A 245 -6.32 -6.40 14.36
N ARG A 246 -5.12 -6.63 14.89
CA ARG A 246 -3.93 -7.04 14.13
C ARG A 246 -3.40 -8.39 14.61
N ALA A 247 -2.90 -9.18 13.67
CA ALA A 247 -2.16 -10.40 13.96
C ALA A 247 -0.65 -10.12 13.95
N LEU A 248 -0.01 -10.21 15.10
CA LEU A 248 1.43 -10.08 15.27
C LEU A 248 2.03 -11.49 15.33
N ARG A 249 2.78 -11.86 14.28
CA ARG A 249 3.48 -13.15 14.25
C ARG A 249 4.89 -12.95 14.73
N THR A 250 5.28 -13.68 15.76
CA THR A 250 6.62 -13.64 16.34
C THR A 250 7.10 -15.01 16.74
N ARG A 251 8.31 -15.06 17.26
CA ARG A 251 8.87 -16.24 17.93
C ARG A 251 9.31 -15.85 19.32
N THR A 252 9.06 -16.72 20.28
CA THR A 252 9.39 -16.49 21.69
C THR A 252 9.96 -17.73 22.34
N ARG A 253 10.76 -17.54 23.37
CA ARG A 253 11.21 -18.61 24.28
C ARG A 253 10.43 -18.60 25.59
N GLN A 254 9.57 -17.62 25.75
CA GLN A 254 8.76 -17.47 26.96
C GLN A 254 7.83 -18.67 27.15
N GLU A 255 7.49 -18.95 28.42
CA GLU A 255 6.72 -20.14 28.80
C GLU A 255 5.23 -19.83 28.98
N THR A 256 4.88 -18.60 29.36
CA THR A 256 3.51 -18.19 29.65
C THR A 256 3.03 -17.05 28.73
N VAL A 257 1.70 -16.92 28.59
CA VAL A 257 1.07 -15.83 27.83
C VAL A 257 1.49 -14.46 28.40
N ALA A 258 1.53 -14.31 29.72
CA ALA A 258 1.94 -13.08 30.38
C ALA A 258 3.35 -12.62 29.95
N GLU A 259 4.29 -13.56 29.96
CA GLU A 259 5.68 -13.29 29.56
C GLU A 259 5.79 -12.91 28.09
N VAL A 260 5.03 -13.57 27.20
CA VAL A 260 4.98 -13.20 25.77
C VAL A 260 4.48 -11.79 25.58
N LEU A 261 3.40 -11.40 26.26
CA LEU A 261 2.87 -10.05 26.16
C LEU A 261 3.85 -9.01 26.70
N ALA A 262 4.54 -9.34 27.82
CA ALA A 262 5.57 -8.47 28.39
C ALA A 262 6.76 -8.29 27.42
N GLU A 263 7.23 -9.37 26.79
CA GLU A 263 8.30 -9.34 25.77
C GLU A 263 7.91 -8.45 24.59
N MET A 264 6.62 -8.47 24.20
CA MET A 264 6.09 -7.67 23.11
C MET A 264 5.69 -6.24 23.50
N ASN A 265 5.85 -5.87 24.78
CA ASN A 265 5.40 -4.59 25.38
C ASN A 265 3.89 -4.35 25.18
N ILE A 266 3.08 -5.40 25.23
CA ILE A 266 1.62 -5.31 25.17
C ILE A 266 1.08 -5.17 26.59
N LEU A 267 0.59 -3.98 26.91
CA LEU A 267 -0.01 -3.69 28.21
C LEU A 267 -1.49 -4.05 28.20
N LEU A 268 -1.97 -4.67 29.24
CA LEU A 268 -3.39 -4.89 29.51
C LEU A 268 -3.90 -3.79 30.46
N LEU A 269 -5.04 -3.21 30.15
CA LEU A 269 -5.77 -2.29 31.02
C LEU A 269 -6.67 -3.10 31.96
N GLU A 270 -7.23 -2.46 33.00
CA GLU A 270 -7.93 -3.12 34.11
C GLU A 270 -8.99 -4.16 33.72
N GLN A 271 -9.66 -3.99 32.60
CA GLN A 271 -10.73 -4.89 32.16
C GLN A 271 -10.36 -5.77 30.96
N ASP A 272 -9.17 -5.56 30.44
CA ASP A 272 -8.66 -6.37 29.34
C ASP A 272 -8.41 -7.80 29.80
N TYR A 273 -8.54 -8.76 28.91
CA TYR A 273 -8.25 -10.14 29.20
C TYR A 273 -7.64 -10.84 27.97
N THR A 274 -7.12 -12.03 28.20
CA THR A 274 -6.50 -12.83 27.13
C THR A 274 -7.18 -14.18 26.97
N LEU A 275 -7.11 -14.69 25.78
CA LEU A 275 -7.49 -16.05 25.40
C LEU A 275 -6.31 -16.70 24.68
N PRO A 276 -5.65 -17.70 25.26
CA PRO A 276 -5.80 -18.26 26.64
C PRO A 276 -5.46 -17.25 27.74
N THR A 277 -5.70 -17.63 28.99
CA THR A 277 -5.40 -16.81 30.17
C THR A 277 -3.90 -16.55 30.32
N LEU A 278 -3.54 -15.52 31.09
CA LEU A 278 -2.14 -15.08 31.28
C LEU A 278 -1.18 -16.18 31.74
N ASP A 279 -1.64 -17.07 32.62
CA ASP A 279 -0.84 -18.17 33.18
C ASP A 279 -0.77 -19.41 32.27
N SER A 280 -1.44 -19.38 31.13
CA SER A 280 -1.47 -20.51 30.20
C SER A 280 -0.10 -20.76 29.58
N PRO A 281 0.33 -22.03 29.44
CA PRO A 281 1.59 -22.36 28.80
C PRO A 281 1.55 -22.09 27.30
N VAL A 282 2.66 -21.54 26.76
CA VAL A 282 2.84 -21.23 25.35
C VAL A 282 3.58 -22.36 24.66
N LEU A 283 2.94 -22.91 23.65
CA LEU A 283 3.49 -23.96 22.77
C LEU A 283 3.80 -23.39 21.37
N ALA A 284 4.52 -24.17 20.56
CA ALA A 284 4.74 -23.79 19.17
C ALA A 284 3.39 -23.77 18.41
N GLY A 285 3.10 -22.65 17.75
CA GLY A 285 1.85 -22.40 17.04
C GLY A 285 0.72 -21.85 17.93
N SER A 286 0.98 -21.51 19.20
CA SER A 286 -0.04 -20.90 20.07
C SER A 286 -0.56 -19.60 19.47
N GLU A 287 -1.88 -19.46 19.53
CA GLU A 287 -2.59 -18.22 19.22
C GLU A 287 -3.05 -17.57 20.53
N ILE A 288 -2.64 -16.33 20.74
CA ILE A 288 -2.98 -15.52 21.89
C ILE A 288 -3.84 -14.37 21.41
N ARG A 289 -5.05 -14.24 21.94
CA ARG A 289 -5.92 -13.09 21.65
C ARG A 289 -6.00 -12.19 22.86
N VAL A 290 -5.66 -10.94 22.67
CA VAL A 290 -5.90 -9.86 23.63
C VAL A 290 -7.24 -9.24 23.29
N VAL A 291 -8.18 -9.27 24.24
CA VAL A 291 -9.50 -8.66 24.09
C VAL A 291 -9.51 -7.34 24.89
N ARG A 292 -9.65 -6.24 24.16
CA ARG A 292 -9.76 -4.91 24.76
C ARG A 292 -11.19 -4.67 25.25
N ARG A 293 -11.34 -4.46 26.55
CA ARG A 293 -12.64 -4.24 27.16
C ARG A 293 -12.77 -2.83 27.70
N ALA A 294 -13.77 -2.10 27.19
CA ALA A 294 -14.07 -0.74 27.62
C ALA A 294 -15.53 -0.62 28.05
N ARG A 295 -15.84 0.33 28.94
CA ARG A 295 -17.19 0.75 29.29
C ARG A 295 -17.38 2.19 28.88
N ASP A 296 -18.48 2.47 28.22
CA ASP A 296 -18.85 3.81 27.79
C ASP A 296 -20.26 4.17 28.27
N LEU A 297 -20.45 5.45 28.62
CA LEU A 297 -21.74 6.00 29.00
C LEU A 297 -22.38 6.65 27.77
N GLN A 298 -23.40 5.99 27.24
CA GLN A 298 -24.18 6.55 26.13
C GLN A 298 -25.46 7.20 26.66
N VAL A 299 -25.63 8.47 26.31
CA VAL A 299 -26.84 9.25 26.61
C VAL A 299 -27.61 9.46 25.31
N THR A 300 -28.88 9.08 25.32
CA THR A 300 -29.77 9.28 24.18
C THR A 300 -30.95 10.17 24.60
N HIS A 301 -31.37 11.05 23.69
CA HIS A 301 -32.49 11.93 23.89
C HIS A 301 -33.59 11.62 22.87
N ASP A 302 -34.81 11.35 23.40
CA ASP A 302 -36.00 11.19 22.57
C ASP A 302 -36.92 12.38 22.81
N TYR A 303 -37.52 12.91 21.75
CA TYR A 303 -38.48 14.00 21.87
C TYR A 303 -39.85 13.49 22.27
N ILE A 304 -40.43 14.08 23.30
CA ILE A 304 -41.81 13.85 23.70
C ILE A 304 -42.67 14.87 22.98
N PRO A 305 -43.63 14.44 22.17
CA PRO A 305 -44.51 15.39 21.47
C PRO A 305 -45.36 16.17 22.48
N PHE A 306 -45.65 17.42 22.14
CA PHE A 306 -46.61 18.23 22.89
C PHE A 306 -48.05 18.03 22.33
N ASN A 307 -49.06 18.24 23.19
CA ASN A 307 -50.43 18.27 22.82
C ASN A 307 -50.86 19.69 22.40
N THR A 308 -51.89 19.78 21.54
CA THR A 308 -52.51 21.06 21.22
C THR A 308 -53.81 21.16 22.01
N LEU A 309 -53.93 22.20 22.81
CA LEU A 309 -55.10 22.54 23.60
C LEU A 309 -55.84 23.69 22.92
N TRP A 310 -57.16 23.73 23.09
CA TRP A 310 -58.01 24.77 22.58
C TRP A 310 -58.84 25.35 23.72
N GLU A 311 -58.66 26.64 23.97
CA GLU A 311 -59.30 27.35 25.07
C GLU A 311 -60.29 28.39 24.53
N PRO A 312 -61.51 28.50 25.08
CA PRO A 312 -62.45 29.54 24.70
C PRO A 312 -61.99 30.89 25.22
N ASP A 313 -62.18 31.91 24.38
CA ASP A 313 -61.89 33.29 24.78
C ASP A 313 -63.13 34.19 24.44
N PRO A 314 -63.79 34.74 25.46
CA PRO A 314 -65.00 35.55 25.30
C PRO A 314 -64.74 36.95 24.75
N GLU A 315 -63.50 37.39 24.72
CA GLU A 315 -63.14 38.70 24.10
C GLU A 315 -62.89 38.55 22.59
N LEU A 316 -62.52 37.36 22.14
CA LEU A 316 -62.37 37.11 20.70
C LEU A 316 -63.68 36.84 20.01
N GLU A 317 -63.82 37.44 18.84
CA GLU A 317 -65.01 37.25 18.02
C GLU A 317 -65.06 35.80 17.49
N LEU A 318 -66.30 35.25 17.36
CA LEU A 318 -66.58 33.93 16.80
C LEU A 318 -65.82 33.73 15.48
N ASP A 319 -65.28 32.54 15.29
CA ASP A 319 -64.45 32.09 14.15
C ASP A 319 -63.03 32.74 14.09
N THR A 320 -62.62 33.53 15.09
CA THR A 320 -61.28 33.97 15.26
C THR A 320 -60.48 32.98 16.07
N GLN A 321 -59.25 32.73 15.67
CA GLN A 321 -58.33 31.85 16.38
C GLN A 321 -56.99 32.59 16.56
N VAL A 322 -56.43 32.51 17.76
CA VAL A 322 -55.14 33.14 18.08
C VAL A 322 -54.25 32.10 18.78
N LEU A 323 -53.02 32.01 18.34
CA LEU A 323 -51.99 31.22 19.04
C LEU A 323 -51.62 31.93 20.34
N ALA A 324 -52.01 31.36 21.48
CA ALA A 324 -51.67 31.94 22.78
C ALA A 324 -50.36 31.45 23.36
N GLN A 325 -50.01 30.22 23.04
CA GLN A 325 -48.75 29.61 23.47
C GLN A 325 -48.21 28.64 22.41
N GLU A 326 -46.93 28.76 22.07
CA GLU A 326 -46.26 27.78 21.24
C GLU A 326 -46.00 26.50 22.02
N GLY A 327 -46.14 25.35 21.36
CA GLY A 327 -45.80 24.07 21.93
C GLY A 327 -44.30 23.83 21.92
N VAL A 328 -43.76 23.33 23.03
CA VAL A 328 -42.37 22.93 23.16
C VAL A 328 -42.32 21.42 23.38
N ARG A 329 -41.52 20.74 22.54
CA ARG A 329 -41.32 19.30 22.72
C ARG A 329 -40.58 19.04 24.04
N GLY A 330 -40.98 18.03 24.77
CA GLY A 330 -40.25 17.51 25.90
C GLY A 330 -39.04 16.68 25.45
N VAL A 331 -38.18 16.38 26.39
CA VAL A 331 -36.97 15.56 26.20
C VAL A 331 -36.99 14.45 27.25
N ARG A 332 -36.94 13.22 26.75
CA ARG A 332 -36.70 12.03 27.55
C ARG A 332 -35.26 11.64 27.41
N GLU A 333 -34.53 11.54 28.51
CA GLU A 333 -33.13 11.13 28.54
C GLU A 333 -33.02 9.69 29.00
N ARG A 334 -32.30 8.88 28.21
CA ARG A 334 -31.95 7.51 28.58
C ARG A 334 -30.44 7.38 28.65
N ARG A 335 -29.93 6.83 29.74
CA ARG A 335 -28.50 6.58 29.96
C ARG A 335 -28.25 5.09 29.97
N HIS A 336 -27.29 4.66 29.14
CA HIS A 336 -26.88 3.28 29.05
C HIS A 336 -25.38 3.17 29.35
N ILE A 337 -25.00 2.14 30.12
CA ILE A 337 -23.63 1.66 30.14
C ILE A 337 -23.49 0.63 29.01
N VAL A 338 -22.61 0.92 28.05
CA VAL A 338 -22.27 0.03 26.96
C VAL A 338 -20.92 -0.59 27.25
N THR A 339 -20.85 -1.93 27.24
CA THR A 339 -19.58 -2.66 27.35
C THR A 339 -19.16 -3.03 25.93
N LEU A 340 -17.95 -2.64 25.58
CA LEU A 340 -17.32 -2.88 24.29
C LEU A 340 -16.22 -3.92 24.47
N GLU A 341 -16.11 -4.87 23.55
CA GLU A 341 -14.96 -5.77 23.41
C GLU A 341 -14.38 -5.62 21.99
N ASP A 342 -13.11 -5.28 21.89
CA ASP A 342 -12.43 -4.93 20.63
C ASP A 342 -13.20 -3.87 19.82
N GLY A 343 -13.85 -2.91 20.52
CA GLY A 343 -14.66 -1.85 19.90
C GLY A 343 -16.07 -2.27 19.52
N LEU A 344 -16.46 -3.53 19.68
CA LEU A 344 -17.79 -4.03 19.38
C LEU A 344 -18.64 -4.07 20.66
N GLU A 345 -19.88 -3.61 20.54
CA GLU A 345 -20.81 -3.67 21.66
C GLU A 345 -21.22 -5.11 21.98
N VAL A 346 -20.90 -5.57 23.18
CA VAL A 346 -21.27 -6.91 23.68
C VAL A 346 -22.35 -6.88 24.74
N LYS A 347 -22.53 -5.74 25.41
CA LYS A 347 -23.56 -5.57 26.42
C LYS A 347 -24.01 -4.13 26.49
N ARG A 348 -25.35 -3.92 26.58
CA ARG A 348 -25.97 -2.63 26.85
C ARG A 348 -26.87 -2.74 28.07
N GLN A 349 -26.68 -1.88 29.03
CA GLN A 349 -27.46 -1.84 30.27
C GLN A 349 -28.05 -0.45 30.48
N LEU A 350 -29.39 -0.36 30.55
CA LEU A 350 -30.08 0.88 30.90
C LEU A 350 -29.85 1.14 32.38
N ILE A 351 -29.33 2.31 32.74
CA ILE A 351 -29.06 2.73 34.11
C ILE A 351 -29.98 3.88 34.56
N ALA A 352 -30.50 4.67 33.64
CA ALA A 352 -31.46 5.73 33.94
C ALA A 352 -32.38 5.97 32.73
N ASP A 353 -33.65 6.27 33.04
CA ASP A 353 -34.67 6.65 32.05
C ASP A 353 -35.62 7.64 32.74
N PHE A 354 -35.59 8.89 32.31
CA PHE A 354 -36.39 9.94 32.93
C PHE A 354 -36.68 11.07 31.94
N THR A 355 -37.76 11.84 32.27
CA THR A 355 -38.09 13.03 31.49
C THR A 355 -37.22 14.19 31.98
N ALA A 356 -36.22 14.55 31.17
CA ALA A 356 -35.31 15.66 31.44
C ALA A 356 -36.05 17.03 31.29
N GLN A 357 -36.97 17.10 30.30
CA GLN A 357 -37.79 18.28 30.10
C GLN A 357 -39.21 17.84 29.74
N PRO A 358 -40.24 18.23 30.51
CA PRO A 358 -41.62 17.93 30.19
C PRO A 358 -42.07 18.73 28.94
N PRO A 359 -42.95 18.18 28.10
CA PRO A 359 -43.47 18.92 26.97
C PRO A 359 -44.43 20.03 27.45
N GLN A 360 -44.39 21.17 26.77
CA GLN A 360 -45.32 22.27 26.98
C GLN A 360 -46.38 22.20 25.88
N PRO A 361 -47.67 22.26 26.19
CA PRO A 361 -48.70 22.21 25.18
C PRO A 361 -48.73 23.47 24.33
N ARG A 362 -49.14 23.32 23.07
CA ARG A 362 -49.52 24.42 22.22
C ARG A 362 -50.95 24.82 22.59
N ILE A 363 -51.18 26.10 22.81
CA ILE A 363 -52.50 26.60 23.19
C ILE A 363 -53.02 27.56 22.12
N TYR A 364 -54.12 27.20 21.47
CA TYR A 364 -54.89 28.07 20.65
C TYR A 364 -56.13 28.56 21.43
N LYS A 365 -56.35 29.85 21.39
CA LYS A 365 -57.63 30.45 21.85
C LYS A 365 -58.57 30.65 20.69
N TYR A 366 -59.82 30.27 20.89
CA TYR A 366 -60.88 30.44 19.89
C TYR A 366 -61.95 31.37 20.41
N GLY A 367 -62.46 32.23 19.54
CA GLY A 367 -63.46 33.24 19.87
C GLY A 367 -64.82 32.67 20.16
N THR A 368 -65.43 33.12 21.25
CA THR A 368 -66.81 32.76 21.66
C THR A 368 -67.75 34.00 21.63
N LYS A 369 -67.24 35.18 21.34
CA LYS A 369 -68.03 36.42 21.27
C LYS A 369 -68.84 36.42 20.00
N VAL A 370 -70.16 36.32 20.15
CA VAL A 370 -71.14 36.41 19.02
C VAL A 370 -71.47 37.89 18.78
N VAL A 371 -71.26 38.36 17.56
CA VAL A 371 -71.64 39.72 17.14
C VAL A 371 -72.70 39.63 16.05
N VAL A 372 -73.88 40.16 16.34
CA VAL A 372 -74.97 40.22 15.36
C VAL A 372 -74.73 41.43 14.46
N ARG A 373 -74.77 41.20 13.15
CA ARG A 373 -74.57 42.19 12.10
C ARG A 373 -75.75 42.24 11.15
N THR A 374 -76.03 43.39 10.54
CA THR A 374 -77.03 43.57 9.52
C THR A 374 -76.38 43.45 8.14
N LEU A 375 -76.99 42.72 7.22
CA LEU A 375 -76.65 42.60 5.83
C LEU A 375 -77.81 43.14 4.98
N ASP A 376 -77.57 44.10 4.13
CA ASP A 376 -78.54 44.58 3.15
C ASP A 376 -78.70 43.56 2.01
N THR A 377 -79.84 43.15 1.73
CA THR A 377 -80.16 42.16 0.68
C THR A 377 -81.23 42.70 -0.27
N PRO A 378 -81.35 42.13 -1.49
CA PRO A 378 -82.46 42.53 -2.41
C PRO A 378 -83.86 42.30 -1.85
N GLN A 379 -83.99 41.47 -0.82
CA GLN A 379 -85.24 41.19 -0.12
C GLN A 379 -85.45 42.04 1.14
N GLY A 380 -84.57 42.96 1.42
CA GLY A 380 -84.52 43.77 2.62
C GLY A 380 -83.35 43.38 3.56
N PRO A 381 -83.11 44.18 4.63
CA PRO A 381 -82.03 43.90 5.55
C PRO A 381 -82.33 42.63 6.39
N VAL A 382 -81.28 41.81 6.52
CA VAL A 382 -81.32 40.57 7.38
C VAL A 382 -80.26 40.66 8.47
N GLN A 383 -80.60 40.17 9.66
CA GLN A 383 -79.63 40.07 10.74
C GLN A 383 -79.02 38.68 10.75
N TYR A 384 -77.66 38.64 10.80
CA TYR A 384 -76.91 37.37 10.91
C TYR A 384 -75.92 37.42 12.07
N TRP A 385 -75.62 36.27 12.62
CA TRP A 385 -74.70 36.13 13.73
C TRP A 385 -73.43 35.38 13.35
N ARG A 386 -73.41 34.65 12.19
CA ARG A 386 -72.23 33.92 11.69
C ARG A 386 -72.22 33.91 10.16
N LYS A 387 -71.07 34.04 9.59
CA LYS A 387 -70.84 33.90 8.17
C LYS A 387 -69.89 32.74 7.92
N ILE A 388 -70.24 31.77 7.08
CA ILE A 388 -69.46 30.61 6.76
C ILE A 388 -69.29 30.55 5.24
N ARG A 389 -68.06 30.41 4.77
CA ARG A 389 -67.81 30.16 3.37
C ARG A 389 -67.98 28.70 3.07
N MET A 390 -68.91 28.39 2.14
CA MET A 390 -69.33 27.02 1.84
C MET A 390 -69.34 26.79 0.33
N LEU A 391 -69.09 25.53 -0.09
CA LEU A 391 -69.30 25.10 -1.46
C LEU A 391 -70.79 24.84 -1.67
N ALA A 392 -71.42 25.65 -2.50
CA ALA A 392 -72.83 25.55 -2.84
C ALA A 392 -73.03 24.66 -4.08
N THR A 393 -73.88 23.68 -3.95
CA THR A 393 -74.45 22.89 -5.02
C THR A 393 -75.97 23.11 -5.01
N SER A 394 -76.71 22.51 -5.93
CA SER A 394 -78.16 22.65 -5.99
C SER A 394 -78.82 21.33 -6.29
N TYR A 395 -80.05 21.19 -5.79
CA TYR A 395 -80.86 19.98 -5.99
C TYR A 395 -82.36 20.29 -6.01
N SER A 396 -83.12 19.36 -6.51
CA SER A 396 -84.60 19.37 -6.42
C SER A 396 -85.14 17.97 -6.02
N ALA A 397 -86.38 17.79 -5.85
CA ALA A 397 -86.95 16.50 -5.52
C ALA A 397 -86.53 15.42 -6.54
N SER A 398 -86.55 15.75 -7.82
CA SER A 398 -86.18 14.81 -8.90
C SER A 398 -84.69 14.48 -8.99
N THR A 399 -83.79 15.38 -8.48
CA THR A 399 -82.38 15.17 -8.51
C THR A 399 -81.76 14.73 -7.19
N ALA A 400 -82.53 14.64 -6.14
CA ALA A 400 -82.17 14.22 -4.79
C ALA A 400 -81.68 12.76 -4.69
N GLY A 401 -81.74 11.99 -5.78
CA GLY A 401 -81.39 10.56 -5.79
C GLY A 401 -82.35 9.63 -5.06
N VAL A 402 -83.55 10.14 -4.69
CA VAL A 402 -84.62 9.36 -4.02
C VAL A 402 -85.57 8.83 -5.08
N PRO A 403 -85.84 7.51 -5.15
CA PRO A 403 -86.77 6.94 -6.09
C PRO A 403 -88.25 7.49 -5.89
N ARG A 404 -88.95 7.79 -6.97
CA ARG A 404 -90.26 8.40 -6.90
C ARG A 404 -91.35 7.48 -6.30
N ASN A 405 -91.10 6.19 -6.23
CA ASN A 405 -91.99 5.17 -5.72
C ASN A 405 -91.93 4.94 -4.21
N VAL A 406 -91.10 5.67 -3.49
CA VAL A 406 -90.94 5.52 -2.02
C VAL A 406 -91.80 6.59 -1.31
N PRO A 407 -92.38 6.28 -0.09
CA PRO A 407 -93.27 7.17 0.64
C PRO A 407 -92.67 8.50 1.07
N TRP A 408 -91.34 8.58 1.12
CA TRP A 408 -90.58 9.78 1.52
C TRP A 408 -89.99 10.57 0.33
N TYR A 409 -90.42 10.22 -0.91
CA TYR A 409 -90.02 11.00 -2.06
C TYR A 409 -90.43 12.47 -1.89
N GLY A 410 -89.50 13.36 -2.18
CA GLY A 410 -89.72 14.83 -2.04
C GLY A 410 -89.90 15.31 -0.60
N ARG A 411 -89.53 14.51 0.40
CA ARG A 411 -89.50 14.93 1.81
C ARG A 411 -88.05 15.14 2.28
N THR A 412 -87.82 16.21 2.98
CA THR A 412 -86.54 16.60 3.56
C THR A 412 -86.32 15.94 4.92
N ARG A 413 -85.16 16.02 5.44
CA ARG A 413 -84.77 15.49 6.76
C ARG A 413 -85.62 16.03 7.90
N CYS A 414 -86.11 17.24 7.84
CA CYS A 414 -87.04 17.79 8.84
C CYS A 414 -88.49 17.37 8.61
N GLY A 415 -88.79 16.56 7.59
CA GLY A 415 -90.13 16.18 7.21
C GLY A 415 -90.93 17.20 6.35
N LEU A 416 -90.33 18.32 5.97
CA LEU A 416 -90.93 19.33 5.10
C LEU A 416 -90.94 18.83 3.64
N PRO A 417 -91.93 19.25 2.81
CA PRO A 417 -91.87 19.01 1.38
C PRO A 417 -90.66 19.74 0.79
N MET A 418 -89.96 19.06 -0.13
CA MET A 418 -88.84 19.63 -0.87
C MET A 418 -89.35 20.75 -1.81
N ARG A 419 -88.74 21.96 -1.69
CA ARG A 419 -89.13 23.13 -2.47
C ARG A 419 -88.03 24.18 -2.42
N PHE A 420 -88.12 25.20 -3.24
CA PHE A 420 -87.25 26.36 -3.16
C PHE A 420 -87.26 26.97 -1.73
N GLY A 421 -86.09 27.32 -1.21
CA GLY A 421 -85.96 27.80 0.16
C GLY A 421 -85.65 26.72 1.19
N ILE A 422 -85.54 25.45 0.84
CA ILE A 422 -85.00 24.40 1.69
C ILE A 422 -83.55 24.21 1.29
N VAL A 423 -82.65 24.13 2.25
CA VAL A 423 -81.23 23.79 1.97
C VAL A 423 -80.82 22.56 2.75
N ALA A 424 -80.01 21.72 2.08
CA ALA A 424 -79.31 20.60 2.76
C ALA A 424 -77.92 21.04 3.27
N VAL A 425 -77.63 20.63 4.48
CA VAL A 425 -76.40 21.00 5.20
C VAL A 425 -75.87 19.80 5.99
N ASP A 426 -74.59 19.91 6.39
CA ASP A 426 -74.02 19.08 7.44
C ASP A 426 -74.53 19.58 8.82
N PRO A 427 -75.27 18.84 9.60
CA PRO A 427 -75.71 19.29 10.91
C PRO A 427 -74.63 19.53 11.92
N ARG A 428 -73.44 19.06 11.66
CA ARG A 428 -72.25 19.36 12.44
C ARG A 428 -71.73 20.79 12.20
N VAL A 429 -72.07 21.41 11.06
CA VAL A 429 -71.68 22.78 10.68
C VAL A 429 -72.81 23.76 10.87
N ILE A 430 -73.99 23.47 10.34
CA ILE A 430 -75.21 24.28 10.49
C ILE A 430 -76.31 23.37 11.09
N SER A 431 -76.80 23.74 12.27
CA SER A 431 -77.95 23.00 12.91
C SER A 431 -79.15 23.03 12.05
N LEU A 432 -79.90 21.90 12.01
CA LEU A 432 -81.16 21.89 11.30
C LEU A 432 -82.16 22.92 11.88
N ARG A 433 -83.03 23.46 11.02
CA ARG A 433 -84.00 24.56 11.27
C ARG A 433 -83.30 25.96 11.42
N THR A 434 -82.06 26.08 11.12
CA THR A 434 -81.34 27.36 11.06
C THR A 434 -81.77 28.05 9.76
N ASN A 435 -82.20 29.31 9.86
CA ASN A 435 -82.39 30.16 8.67
C ASN A 435 -81.06 30.65 8.17
N VAL A 436 -80.84 30.57 6.87
CA VAL A 436 -79.62 31.01 6.22
C VAL A 436 -79.98 31.94 5.07
N TYR A 437 -79.05 32.88 4.81
CA TYR A 437 -79.11 33.67 3.59
C TYR A 437 -77.92 33.36 2.73
N VAL A 438 -78.17 33.07 1.46
CA VAL A 438 -77.12 32.82 0.47
C VAL A 438 -77.23 33.83 -0.67
N PRO A 439 -76.21 34.65 -0.92
CA PRO A 439 -76.25 35.66 -2.00
C PRO A 439 -76.52 35.02 -3.36
N GLY A 440 -77.54 35.52 -4.06
CA GLY A 440 -77.99 35.02 -5.36
C GLY A 440 -79.00 33.88 -5.31
N TYR A 441 -79.18 33.24 -4.13
CA TYR A 441 -80.22 32.29 -3.87
C TYR A 441 -81.36 32.93 -3.04
N GLY A 442 -80.96 33.58 -1.95
CA GLY A 442 -81.97 34.19 -1.02
C GLY A 442 -82.00 33.53 0.34
N VAL A 443 -83.11 33.75 1.06
CA VAL A 443 -83.29 33.13 2.37
C VAL A 443 -83.71 31.66 2.20
N GLY A 444 -83.13 30.77 2.97
CA GLY A 444 -83.43 29.36 3.05
C GLY A 444 -83.43 28.85 4.48
N ILE A 445 -84.04 27.69 4.71
CA ILE A 445 -84.01 27.00 5.99
C ILE A 445 -83.18 25.69 5.85
N ALA A 446 -82.19 25.52 6.72
CA ALA A 446 -81.44 24.30 6.81
C ALA A 446 -82.29 23.15 7.33
N CYS A 447 -82.92 22.40 6.45
CA CYS A 447 -83.88 21.39 6.84
C CYS A 447 -83.73 20.07 6.11
N ASP A 448 -82.56 19.91 5.42
CA ASP A 448 -82.28 18.64 4.77
C ASP A 448 -80.83 18.24 4.97
N THR A 449 -80.48 17.01 4.66
CA THR A 449 -79.17 16.43 4.73
C THR A 449 -78.94 15.51 3.54
N GLY A 450 -77.73 15.46 3.03
CA GLY A 450 -77.36 14.55 1.95
C GLY A 450 -76.07 13.79 2.27
N GLY A 451 -75.93 12.57 1.82
CA GLY A 451 -74.69 11.77 2.06
C GLY A 451 -73.39 12.44 1.52
N ALA A 452 -73.58 13.25 0.49
CA ALA A 452 -72.44 14.05 -0.09
C ALA A 452 -72.30 15.47 0.51
N ILE A 453 -73.21 15.89 1.37
CA ILE A 453 -73.24 17.21 2.01
C ILE A 453 -72.57 17.13 3.39
N VAL A 454 -71.25 17.11 3.37
CA VAL A 454 -70.41 16.95 4.55
C VAL A 454 -69.51 18.15 4.72
N GLY A 455 -69.30 18.59 5.96
CA GLY A 455 -68.47 19.74 6.31
C GLY A 455 -69.02 21.08 5.74
N LYS A 456 -68.18 21.90 5.17
CA LYS A 456 -68.53 23.24 4.61
C LYS A 456 -69.12 23.13 3.21
N ARG A 457 -70.11 22.28 3.03
CA ARG A 457 -70.91 22.13 1.81
C ARG A 457 -72.38 22.42 2.09
N ILE A 458 -73.05 23.13 1.18
CA ILE A 458 -74.47 23.41 1.25
C ILE A 458 -75.09 23.04 -0.09
N ASP A 459 -76.28 22.42 -0.08
CA ASP A 459 -77.03 22.09 -1.28
C ASP A 459 -78.32 22.91 -1.31
N LEU A 460 -78.45 23.74 -2.32
CA LEU A 460 -79.53 24.72 -2.44
C LEU A 460 -80.74 24.03 -3.10
N GLY A 461 -81.86 23.97 -2.41
CA GLY A 461 -83.08 23.32 -2.91
C GLY A 461 -83.91 24.19 -3.79
N TYR A 462 -84.41 23.64 -4.84
CA TYR A 462 -85.31 24.24 -5.85
C TYR A 462 -86.52 23.35 -6.09
N ASP A 463 -87.52 23.92 -6.64
CA ASP A 463 -88.59 23.15 -7.26
C ASP A 463 -88.12 22.54 -8.57
N ASP A 464 -88.78 21.47 -9.04
CA ASP A 464 -88.28 20.77 -10.24
C ASP A 464 -88.36 21.66 -11.52
N ASP A 465 -89.18 22.62 -11.58
CA ASP A 465 -89.39 23.54 -12.70
C ASP A 465 -88.47 24.79 -12.71
N ASN A 466 -87.85 25.10 -11.56
CA ASN A 466 -87.04 26.30 -11.43
C ASN A 466 -85.59 26.00 -11.03
N LEU A 467 -85.11 24.78 -11.11
CA LEU A 467 -83.83 24.34 -10.72
C LEU A 467 -82.71 25.15 -11.45
N LYS A 468 -81.86 25.80 -10.70
CA LYS A 468 -80.63 26.47 -11.19
C LYS A 468 -79.39 25.71 -10.68
N LEU A 469 -78.51 25.37 -11.54
CA LEU A 469 -77.28 24.62 -11.18
C LEU A 469 -76.30 25.52 -10.46
N TRP A 470 -75.81 25.04 -9.32
CA TRP A 470 -74.78 25.68 -8.55
C TRP A 470 -73.57 24.73 -8.37
N TYR A 471 -72.40 25.31 -8.48
CA TYR A 471 -71.13 24.67 -8.10
C TYR A 471 -70.10 25.76 -7.89
N ARG A 472 -70.17 26.46 -6.76
CA ARG A 472 -69.30 27.55 -6.43
C ARG A 472 -69.24 27.84 -4.93
N TRP A 473 -68.13 28.42 -4.49
CA TRP A 473 -67.99 28.89 -3.11
C TRP A 473 -68.80 30.16 -2.91
N VAL A 474 -69.60 30.16 -1.85
CA VAL A 474 -70.46 31.28 -1.45
C VAL A 474 -70.33 31.55 0.04
N ASP A 475 -70.57 32.79 0.42
CA ASP A 475 -70.76 33.13 1.83
C ASP A 475 -72.17 32.79 2.25
N VAL A 476 -72.29 31.94 3.27
CA VAL A 476 -73.60 31.58 3.86
C VAL A 476 -73.72 32.31 5.18
N TYR A 477 -74.77 33.12 5.30
CA TYR A 477 -75.04 33.91 6.49
C TYR A 477 -76.05 33.18 7.33
N LEU A 478 -75.78 32.85 8.59
CA LEU A 478 -76.68 32.23 9.53
C LEU A 478 -77.50 33.34 10.21
N LEU A 479 -78.79 33.35 9.98
CA LEU A 479 -79.68 34.41 10.42
C LEU A 479 -80.08 34.24 11.90
N THR A 480 -80.47 35.38 12.50
CA THR A 480 -81.04 35.37 13.85
C THR A 480 -82.40 34.62 13.85
N PRO A 481 -82.77 33.99 15.01
CA PRO A 481 -82.16 34.12 16.33
C PRO A 481 -80.92 33.28 16.46
N VAL A 482 -79.97 33.75 17.30
CA VAL A 482 -78.73 32.98 17.68
C VAL A 482 -79.16 31.73 18.45
N PRO A 483 -78.70 30.55 18.08
CA PRO A 483 -79.07 29.32 18.78
C PRO A 483 -78.49 29.29 20.19
N SER A 484 -79.18 28.63 21.13
CA SER A 484 -78.69 28.47 22.50
C SER A 484 -77.50 27.58 22.63
N GLN A 485 -77.21 26.71 21.63
CA GLN A 485 -76.04 25.87 21.54
C GLN A 485 -75.28 26.20 20.28
N ILE A 486 -74.07 26.81 20.46
CA ILE A 486 -73.22 27.21 19.35
C ILE A 486 -72.05 26.24 19.29
N ARG A 487 -71.76 25.75 18.10
CA ARG A 487 -70.46 25.12 17.83
C ARG A 487 -69.45 26.20 17.48
N TYR A 488 -68.63 26.56 18.47
CA TYR A 488 -67.64 27.64 18.33
C TYR A 488 -66.53 27.24 17.38
N ARG A 489 -66.16 25.97 17.30
CA ARG A 489 -65.14 25.46 16.37
C ARG A 489 -65.85 24.57 15.31
N LEU A 490 -65.67 24.96 14.06
CA LEU A 490 -66.08 24.15 12.91
C LEU A 490 -64.85 23.38 12.39
N GLU A 491 -64.95 22.06 12.39
CA GLU A 491 -63.89 21.19 11.86
C GLU A 491 -63.90 21.18 10.31
#